data_d35d4dde7b8170eaf9bc72a289e5812e
#
_entry.id   d35d4dde7b8170eaf9bc72a289e5812e
#
_cell.length_a   1.000
_cell.length_b   1.000
_cell.length_c   1.000
_cell.angle_alpha   90.00
_cell.angle_beta   90.00
_cell.angle_gamma   90.00
#
_symmetry.space_group_name_H-M   'P 1'
#
loop_
_entity.id
_entity.type
_entity.pdbx_description
1 polymer ?
#
loop_
_entity_poly.entity_id
_entity_poly.type
_entity_poly.pdbx_seq_one_letter_code
_entity_poly.pdbx_strand_id
1 'polypeptide(L)'
;MKISNIEWIEKLDCLTDLHVHLDGSLSLESVRHLCDMQNIETGDEIELSEKLSVSSDCKNLNEYLEKFEFPLQLLQTREAVKYSVCQLVKEQEEQGVIYSEIRFAPQLHTRKGLSQQEIVEAACEGLDESRKYWKSYSCHNLILCCMRSDDNKDANMETVRLAALYAERGRGVVAADLAGAEGLYATDTFADVFRDAVQRGVPFTIHAGEAAGAESVECALNFQAVRIGHGVRSTENPLIMQELADRETALELCPTSNLNTKIYETIENYPIQQLMNKGIKVTVNTDNMMVSNTTEARELALVADTFNMEKKDVKKLIMNGVEAAFTTEGIKNRLRARVETQFAKVAGTRG
;
A
#
# COMPACT_ATOMS: atom_id res chain seq x y z
N MET A 1 10.41 -32.56 -3.75
CA MET A 1 10.56 -31.23 -3.13
C MET A 1 9.64 -30.30 -3.91
N LYS A 2 8.63 -29.67 -3.29
CA LYS A 2 7.92 -28.58 -3.95
C LYS A 2 8.93 -27.44 -4.11
N ILE A 3 9.17 -27.00 -5.33
CA ILE A 3 9.95 -25.77 -5.59
C ILE A 3 9.15 -24.64 -4.96
N SER A 4 9.78 -23.86 -4.07
CA SER A 4 9.12 -22.71 -3.47
C SER A 4 8.69 -21.74 -4.57
N ASN A 5 7.49 -21.19 -4.48
CA ASN A 5 6.97 -20.25 -5.47
C ASN A 5 7.83 -18.98 -5.56
N ILE A 6 8.58 -18.64 -4.50
CA ILE A 6 9.47 -17.47 -4.49
C ILE A 6 10.49 -17.48 -5.64
N GLU A 7 11.09 -18.65 -5.98
CA GLU A 7 12.16 -18.73 -6.97
C GLU A 7 11.75 -18.26 -8.37
N TRP A 8 10.47 -18.41 -8.74
CA TRP A 8 10.00 -17.96 -10.03
C TRP A 8 9.26 -16.62 -9.95
N ILE A 9 8.63 -16.30 -8.80
CA ILE A 9 7.92 -15.02 -8.61
C ILE A 9 8.92 -13.85 -8.56
N GLU A 10 10.07 -13.98 -7.88
CA GLU A 10 11.13 -12.98 -7.86
C GLU A 10 11.73 -12.66 -9.24
N LYS A 11 11.54 -13.55 -10.20
CA LYS A 11 11.98 -13.34 -11.59
C LYS A 11 10.93 -12.66 -12.46
N LEU A 12 9.74 -12.42 -11.91
CA LEU A 12 8.71 -11.68 -12.62
C LEU A 12 9.08 -10.20 -12.68
N ASP A 13 8.78 -9.60 -13.80
CA ASP A 13 8.92 -8.18 -14.05
C ASP A 13 7.56 -7.64 -14.50
N CYS A 14 6.56 -7.85 -13.62
CA CYS A 14 5.17 -7.50 -13.85
C CYS A 14 4.35 -7.44 -12.55
N LEU A 15 5.00 -7.24 -11.40
CA LEU A 15 4.34 -7.16 -10.11
C LEU A 15 3.61 -5.81 -9.94
N THR A 16 2.59 -5.80 -9.09
CA THR A 16 1.80 -4.60 -8.79
C THR A 16 1.62 -4.48 -7.28
N ASP A 17 1.83 -3.29 -6.72
CA ASP A 17 1.64 -3.00 -5.30
C ASP A 17 0.74 -1.77 -5.14
N LEU A 18 -0.50 -1.97 -4.76
CA LEU A 18 -1.49 -0.90 -4.61
C LEU A 18 -1.58 -0.36 -3.18
N HIS A 19 -0.83 -0.97 -2.23
CA HIS A 19 -0.90 -0.63 -0.82
C HIS A 19 0.49 -0.70 -0.20
N VAL A 20 1.26 0.39 -0.37
CA VAL A 20 2.60 0.53 0.17
C VAL A 20 2.78 1.91 0.78
N HIS A 21 3.11 1.97 2.09
CA HIS A 21 3.35 3.22 2.81
C HIS A 21 4.79 3.68 2.65
N LEU A 22 4.99 4.96 2.33
CA LEU A 22 6.32 5.55 2.14
C LEU A 22 7.18 5.43 3.39
N ASP A 23 6.62 5.82 4.53
CA ASP A 23 7.30 5.90 5.82
C ASP A 23 7.57 4.54 6.47
N GLY A 24 6.79 3.51 6.11
CA GLY A 24 6.98 2.13 6.55
C GLY A 24 7.84 1.26 5.60
N SER A 25 8.29 1.81 4.47
CA SER A 25 8.92 1.01 3.40
C SER A 25 10.34 1.45 3.03
N LEU A 26 10.93 2.40 3.75
CA LEU A 26 12.29 2.87 3.49
C LEU A 26 13.31 1.81 3.88
N SER A 27 14.17 1.41 2.94
CA SER A 27 15.27 0.46 3.19
C SER A 27 16.28 1.00 4.22
N LEU A 28 17.06 0.11 4.82
CA LEU A 28 18.15 0.49 5.74
C LEU A 28 19.13 1.47 5.08
N GLU A 29 19.44 1.26 3.79
CA GLU A 29 20.32 2.14 3.02
C GLU A 29 19.69 3.53 2.89
N SER A 30 18.41 3.61 2.55
CA SER A 30 17.67 4.87 2.42
C SER A 30 17.60 5.62 3.75
N VAL A 31 17.34 4.92 4.86
CA VAL A 31 17.29 5.53 6.20
C VAL A 31 18.66 6.04 6.63
N ARG A 32 19.74 5.29 6.39
CA ARG A 32 21.11 5.77 6.65
C ARG A 32 21.41 7.04 5.90
N HIS A 33 21.12 7.07 4.60
CA HIS A 33 21.32 8.27 3.79
C HIS A 33 20.53 9.48 4.34
N LEU A 34 19.27 9.29 4.75
CA LEU A 34 18.48 10.35 5.36
C LEU A 34 19.07 10.84 6.69
N CYS A 35 19.62 9.94 7.49
CA CYS A 35 20.31 10.29 8.74
C CYS A 35 21.58 11.08 8.47
N ASP A 36 22.40 10.66 7.49
CA ASP A 36 23.61 11.38 7.07
C ASP A 36 23.29 12.79 6.58
N MET A 37 22.24 12.95 5.77
CA MET A 37 21.76 14.26 5.30
C MET A 37 21.39 15.21 6.45
N GLN A 38 20.96 14.68 7.59
CA GLN A 38 20.48 15.44 8.74
C GLN A 38 21.45 15.43 9.92
N ASN A 39 22.63 14.82 9.78
CA ASN A 39 23.63 14.64 10.84
C ASN A 39 23.08 13.90 12.07
N ILE A 40 22.29 12.85 11.84
CA ILE A 40 21.71 11.99 12.89
C ILE A 40 22.51 10.69 12.94
N GLU A 41 22.98 10.32 14.15
CA GLU A 41 23.67 9.04 14.36
C GLU A 41 22.67 7.87 14.33
N THR A 42 23.01 6.82 13.55
CA THR A 42 22.10 5.67 13.34
C THR A 42 22.39 4.49 14.27
N GLY A 43 23.54 4.45 14.93
CA GLY A 43 24.01 3.23 15.57
C GLY A 43 24.47 2.19 14.51
N ASP A 44 24.60 0.93 14.95
CA ASP A 44 24.92 -0.17 14.04
C ASP A 44 23.68 -0.64 13.21
N GLU A 45 23.89 -1.63 12.34
CA GLU A 45 22.85 -2.13 11.45
C GLU A 45 21.73 -2.86 12.21
N ILE A 46 22.09 -3.55 13.28
CA ILE A 46 21.14 -4.30 14.09
C ILE A 46 20.23 -3.33 14.84
N GLU A 47 20.82 -2.33 15.51
CA GLU A 47 20.07 -1.30 16.22
C GLU A 47 19.12 -0.52 15.29
N LEU A 48 19.57 -0.21 14.09
CA LEU A 48 18.73 0.48 13.10
C LEU A 48 17.59 -0.41 12.62
N SER A 49 17.87 -1.67 12.32
CA SER A 49 16.86 -2.65 11.90
C SER A 49 15.79 -2.84 12.99
N GLU A 50 16.17 -2.94 14.26
CA GLU A 50 15.25 -3.08 15.38
C GLU A 50 14.36 -1.83 15.57
N LYS A 51 14.86 -0.63 15.24
CA LYS A 51 14.04 0.59 15.25
C LYS A 51 12.99 0.62 14.14
N LEU A 52 13.28 0.01 13.01
CA LEU A 52 12.46 0.12 11.79
C LEU A 52 11.52 -1.07 11.58
N SER A 53 11.87 -2.25 12.07
CA SER A 53 11.09 -3.48 11.85
C SER A 53 10.44 -3.98 13.14
N VAL A 54 9.29 -4.61 13.01
CA VAL A 54 8.65 -5.29 14.13
C VAL A 54 9.34 -6.63 14.39
N SER A 55 9.38 -7.02 15.66
CA SER A 55 9.78 -8.38 16.07
C SER A 55 8.60 -9.34 15.91
N SER A 56 8.89 -10.66 16.00
CA SER A 56 7.86 -11.70 16.06
C SER A 56 6.89 -11.56 17.25
N ASP A 57 7.28 -10.78 18.25
CA ASP A 57 6.55 -10.57 19.50
C ASP A 57 5.58 -9.39 19.44
N CYS A 58 5.48 -8.69 18.31
CA CYS A 58 4.50 -7.63 18.09
C CYS A 58 3.08 -8.13 18.38
N LYS A 59 2.30 -7.38 19.15
CA LYS A 59 1.03 -7.87 19.74
C LYS A 59 -0.21 -7.38 19.01
N ASN A 60 -0.12 -6.22 18.38
CA ASN A 60 -1.28 -5.57 17.77
C ASN A 60 -0.85 -4.40 16.86
N LEU A 61 -1.83 -3.82 16.16
CA LEU A 61 -1.62 -2.68 15.26
C LEU A 61 -0.99 -1.47 15.98
N ASN A 62 -1.34 -1.16 17.23
CA ASN A 62 -0.79 0.02 17.90
C ASN A 62 0.72 -0.11 18.14
N GLU A 63 1.19 -1.30 18.57
CA GLU A 63 2.62 -1.59 18.72
C GLU A 63 3.35 -1.58 17.37
N TYR A 64 2.69 -2.06 16.32
CA TYR A 64 3.18 -1.99 14.94
C TYR A 64 3.39 -0.54 14.50
N LEU A 65 2.44 0.34 14.76
CA LEU A 65 2.50 1.76 14.40
C LEU A 65 3.62 2.54 15.11
N GLU A 66 4.16 2.07 16.24
CA GLU A 66 5.31 2.71 16.90
C GLU A 66 6.57 2.74 16.03
N LYS A 67 6.69 1.82 15.05
CA LYS A 67 7.84 1.74 14.13
C LYS A 67 7.92 2.90 13.13
N PHE A 68 6.83 3.66 12.98
CA PHE A 68 6.79 4.81 12.09
C PHE A 68 7.41 6.08 12.70
N GLU A 69 7.57 6.15 14.02
CA GLU A 69 8.03 7.39 14.66
C GLU A 69 9.42 7.81 14.18
N PHE A 70 10.37 6.88 14.04
CA PHE A 70 11.71 7.21 13.59
C PHE A 70 11.77 7.61 12.11
N PRO A 71 11.18 6.89 11.15
CA PRO A 71 11.05 7.35 9.76
C PRO A 71 10.37 8.73 9.65
N LEU A 72 9.28 8.95 10.39
CA LEU A 72 8.58 10.23 10.39
C LEU A 72 9.45 11.40 10.89
N GLN A 73 10.36 11.18 11.84
CA GLN A 73 11.32 12.22 12.27
C GLN A 73 12.26 12.63 11.13
N LEU A 74 12.63 11.71 10.26
CA LEU A 74 13.52 11.95 9.12
C LEU A 74 12.81 12.66 7.97
N LEU A 75 11.54 12.38 7.74
CA LEU A 75 10.75 12.84 6.60
C LEU A 75 10.11 14.22 6.81
N GLN A 76 10.85 15.17 7.37
CA GLN A 76 10.34 16.50 7.73
C GLN A 76 10.91 17.64 6.86
N THR A 77 11.59 17.31 5.76
CA THR A 77 12.13 18.30 4.82
C THR A 77 11.76 17.92 3.38
N ARG A 78 11.72 18.91 2.48
CA ARG A 78 11.44 18.67 1.06
C ARG A 78 12.41 17.66 0.45
N GLU A 79 13.69 17.79 0.76
CA GLU A 79 14.77 16.94 0.23
C GLU A 79 14.59 15.49 0.71
N ALA A 80 14.24 15.29 1.98
CA ALA A 80 14.03 13.97 2.55
C ALA A 80 12.81 13.26 1.92
N VAL A 81 11.68 13.96 1.78
CA VAL A 81 10.47 13.40 1.16
C VAL A 81 10.72 13.09 -0.31
N LYS A 82 11.31 14.03 -1.06
CA LYS A 82 11.67 13.86 -2.46
C LYS A 82 12.59 12.66 -2.67
N TYR A 83 13.66 12.56 -1.89
CA TYR A 83 14.60 11.44 -1.93
C TYR A 83 13.89 10.11 -1.69
N SER A 84 13.09 10.05 -0.64
CA SER A 84 12.42 8.81 -0.21
C SER A 84 11.45 8.26 -1.25
N VAL A 85 10.63 9.11 -1.87
CA VAL A 85 9.75 8.69 -2.97
C VAL A 85 10.56 8.18 -4.16
N CYS A 86 11.60 8.92 -4.57
CA CYS A 86 12.45 8.54 -5.69
C CYS A 86 13.15 7.20 -5.44
N GLN A 87 13.66 6.98 -4.24
CA GLN A 87 14.40 5.78 -3.89
C GLN A 87 13.48 4.56 -3.74
N LEU A 88 12.30 4.72 -3.12
CA LEU A 88 11.33 3.62 -3.00
C LEU A 88 10.88 3.12 -4.37
N VAL A 89 10.60 4.03 -5.31
CA VAL A 89 10.26 3.64 -6.69
C VAL A 89 11.41 2.88 -7.37
N LYS A 90 12.66 3.35 -7.19
CA LYS A 90 13.84 2.66 -7.72
C LYS A 90 13.93 1.22 -7.19
N GLU A 91 13.80 1.05 -5.88
CA GLU A 91 13.85 -0.26 -5.22
C GLU A 91 12.71 -1.18 -5.69
N GLN A 92 11.51 -0.65 -5.87
CA GLN A 92 10.36 -1.39 -6.42
C GLN A 92 10.60 -1.84 -7.87
N GLU A 93 11.15 -0.96 -8.74
CA GLU A 93 11.51 -1.32 -10.12
C GLU A 93 12.57 -2.43 -10.18
N GLU A 94 13.56 -2.39 -9.28
CA GLU A 94 14.59 -3.43 -9.15
C GLU A 94 13.98 -4.77 -8.70
N GLN A 95 12.90 -4.75 -7.92
CA GLN A 95 12.14 -5.93 -7.46
C GLN A 95 11.08 -6.41 -8.45
N GLY A 96 10.96 -5.80 -9.64
CA GLY A 96 10.01 -6.19 -10.67
C GLY A 96 8.58 -5.65 -10.48
N VAL A 97 8.38 -4.71 -9.55
CA VAL A 97 7.13 -3.98 -9.41
C VAL A 97 7.06 -2.92 -10.50
N ILE A 98 6.12 -3.08 -11.42
CA ILE A 98 5.95 -2.18 -12.57
C ILE A 98 4.81 -1.17 -12.39
N TYR A 99 4.01 -1.36 -11.35
CA TYR A 99 2.96 -0.44 -10.96
C TYR A 99 2.83 -0.40 -9.45
N SER A 100 2.89 0.78 -8.89
CA SER A 100 2.60 0.98 -7.47
C SER A 100 1.85 2.27 -7.20
N GLU A 101 1.15 2.29 -6.06
CA GLU A 101 0.49 3.47 -5.51
C GLU A 101 1.04 3.71 -4.10
N ILE A 102 2.12 4.48 -4.03
CA ILE A 102 2.82 4.82 -2.78
C ILE A 102 1.96 5.79 -1.99
N ARG A 103 1.61 5.42 -0.76
CA ARG A 103 0.78 6.25 0.11
C ARG A 103 1.55 6.84 1.28
N PHE A 104 1.15 8.03 1.70
CA PHE A 104 1.69 8.71 2.87
C PHE A 104 0.73 9.81 3.34
N ALA A 105 0.83 10.22 4.61
CA ALA A 105 0.00 11.26 5.19
C ALA A 105 0.74 12.61 5.21
N PRO A 106 0.46 13.56 4.31
CA PRO A 106 1.21 14.82 4.24
C PRO A 106 1.24 15.60 5.57
N GLN A 107 0.15 15.51 6.34
CA GLN A 107 0.01 16.16 7.65
C GLN A 107 1.02 15.70 8.70
N LEU A 108 1.59 14.50 8.57
CA LEU A 108 2.59 13.96 9.50
C LEU A 108 4.02 14.49 9.24
N HIS A 109 4.23 15.15 8.12
CA HIS A 109 5.55 15.64 7.68
C HIS A 109 5.72 17.15 7.84
N THR A 110 4.88 17.82 8.64
CA THR A 110 4.83 19.26 8.81
C THR A 110 5.53 19.77 10.09
N ARG A 111 6.14 18.89 10.87
CA ARG A 111 6.72 19.22 12.21
C ARG A 111 7.84 20.26 12.15
N LYS A 112 8.53 20.42 11.01
CA LYS A 112 9.58 21.43 10.79
C LYS A 112 9.08 22.68 10.04
N GLY A 113 7.76 22.89 9.97
CA GLY A 113 7.14 24.13 9.48
C GLY A 113 6.76 24.13 8.01
N LEU A 114 6.95 23.04 7.27
CA LEU A 114 6.41 22.89 5.92
C LEU A 114 4.89 22.71 5.98
N SER A 115 4.18 23.26 4.99
CA SER A 115 2.77 22.98 4.78
C SER A 115 2.58 21.59 4.15
N GLN A 116 1.37 21.02 4.27
CA GLN A 116 1.03 19.80 3.54
C GLN A 116 1.24 19.95 2.04
N GLN A 117 0.94 21.13 1.49
CA GLN A 117 1.13 21.39 0.06
C GLN A 117 2.61 21.28 -0.35
N GLU A 118 3.53 21.86 0.40
CA GLU A 118 4.97 21.77 0.11
C GLU A 118 5.49 20.33 0.21
N ILE A 119 4.94 19.54 1.13
CA ILE A 119 5.24 18.09 1.25
C ILE A 119 4.73 17.33 0.01
N VAL A 120 3.50 17.56 -0.43
CA VAL A 120 2.95 16.93 -1.63
C VAL A 120 3.76 17.32 -2.88
N GLU A 121 4.18 18.59 -3.00
CA GLU A 121 5.05 19.05 -4.08
C GLU A 121 6.39 18.30 -4.08
N ALA A 122 7.02 18.15 -2.91
CA ALA A 122 8.27 17.41 -2.78
C ALA A 122 8.11 15.93 -3.17
N ALA A 123 7.00 15.29 -2.76
CA ALA A 123 6.69 13.92 -3.16
C ALA A 123 6.49 13.78 -4.67
N CYS A 124 5.75 14.71 -5.30
CA CYS A 124 5.60 14.75 -6.75
C CYS A 124 6.93 14.97 -7.49
N GLU A 125 7.81 15.82 -6.96
CA GLU A 125 9.16 16.01 -7.50
C GLU A 125 9.99 14.71 -7.40
N GLY A 126 9.87 13.98 -6.29
CA GLY A 126 10.52 12.67 -6.10
C GLY A 126 10.01 11.63 -7.09
N LEU A 127 8.70 11.59 -7.31
CA LEU A 127 8.09 10.73 -8.32
C LEU A 127 8.55 11.08 -9.73
N ASP A 128 8.60 12.37 -10.08
CA ASP A 128 9.09 12.81 -11.39
C ASP A 128 10.58 12.46 -11.58
N GLU A 129 11.40 12.62 -10.54
CA GLU A 129 12.82 12.24 -10.59
C GLU A 129 13.02 10.73 -10.73
N SER A 130 12.14 9.91 -10.16
CA SER A 130 12.21 8.45 -10.24
C SER A 130 12.00 7.91 -11.65
N ARG A 131 11.37 8.70 -12.57
CA ARG A 131 11.08 8.29 -13.95
C ARG A 131 12.30 7.79 -14.72
N LYS A 132 13.51 8.21 -14.34
CA LYS A 132 14.77 7.72 -14.91
C LYS A 132 15.02 6.23 -14.66
N TYR A 133 14.37 5.64 -13.66
CA TYR A 133 14.44 4.22 -13.32
C TYR A 133 13.30 3.40 -13.92
N TRP A 134 12.22 4.07 -14.39
CA TRP A 134 11.04 3.39 -14.90
C TRP A 134 11.33 2.64 -16.19
N LYS A 135 10.83 1.44 -16.29
CA LYS A 135 10.75 0.73 -17.57
C LYS A 135 9.66 1.36 -18.44
N SER A 136 9.72 1.17 -19.74
CA SER A 136 8.80 1.80 -20.70
C SER A 136 7.32 1.46 -20.47
N TYR A 137 7.05 0.39 -19.75
CA TYR A 137 5.72 -0.09 -19.39
C TYR A 137 5.32 0.21 -17.95
N SER A 138 6.25 0.67 -17.10
CA SER A 138 5.97 0.98 -15.70
C SER A 138 5.18 2.28 -15.52
N CYS A 139 4.52 2.38 -14.38
CA CYS A 139 3.88 3.60 -13.90
C CYS A 139 3.76 3.53 -12.37
N HIS A 140 4.18 4.58 -11.68
CA HIS A 140 4.05 4.70 -10.23
C HIS A 140 3.29 5.98 -9.89
N ASN A 141 2.48 5.94 -8.86
CA ASN A 141 1.60 7.02 -8.44
C ASN A 141 1.64 7.22 -6.93
N LEU A 142 1.01 8.29 -6.47
CA LEU A 142 0.89 8.66 -5.06
C LEU A 142 -0.56 8.64 -4.60
N ILE A 143 -0.80 8.21 -3.36
CA ILE A 143 -2.07 8.36 -2.64
C ILE A 143 -1.81 9.22 -1.40
N LEU A 144 -2.70 10.17 -1.11
CA LEU A 144 -2.60 11.01 0.08
C LEU A 144 -3.49 10.49 1.20
N CYS A 145 -2.89 10.13 2.34
CA CYS A 145 -3.62 9.58 3.48
C CYS A 145 -4.18 10.68 4.37
N CYS A 146 -5.49 10.64 4.58
CA CYS A 146 -6.12 11.18 5.78
C CYS A 146 -5.76 10.28 6.97
N MET A 147 -5.69 10.86 8.16
CA MET A 147 -5.31 10.12 9.36
C MET A 147 -6.44 9.99 10.35
N ARG A 148 -6.51 8.82 10.98
CA ARG A 148 -7.38 8.56 12.12
C ARG A 148 -6.73 9.13 13.37
N SER A 149 -7.20 10.27 13.84
CA SER A 149 -6.82 10.86 15.12
C SER A 149 -7.87 11.87 15.57
N ASP A 150 -7.77 12.31 16.84
CA ASP A 150 -8.60 13.40 17.37
C ASP A 150 -8.23 14.74 16.71
N ASP A 151 -9.20 15.64 16.61
CA ASP A 151 -9.06 17.04 16.22
C ASP A 151 -8.31 17.31 14.87
N ASN A 152 -8.26 16.32 13.97
CA ASN A 152 -7.54 16.47 12.70
C ASN A 152 -8.45 16.63 11.47
N LYS A 153 -9.73 16.97 11.66
CA LYS A 153 -10.68 17.13 10.56
C LYS A 153 -10.18 18.13 9.52
N ASP A 154 -9.70 19.30 9.95
CA ASP A 154 -9.22 20.34 9.03
C ASP A 154 -7.96 19.88 8.26
N ALA A 155 -7.07 19.14 8.92
CA ALA A 155 -5.89 18.57 8.27
C ALA A 155 -6.28 17.52 7.23
N ASN A 156 -7.27 16.66 7.50
CA ASN A 156 -7.81 15.68 6.56
C ASN A 156 -8.54 16.36 5.40
N MET A 157 -9.31 17.43 5.64
CA MET A 157 -9.96 18.20 4.57
C MET A 157 -8.92 18.83 3.63
N GLU A 158 -7.81 19.35 4.20
CA GLU A 158 -6.70 19.87 3.39
C GLU A 158 -6.03 18.75 2.56
N THR A 159 -5.82 17.55 3.14
CA THR A 159 -5.31 16.39 2.42
C THR A 159 -6.17 16.04 1.21
N VAL A 160 -7.50 15.98 1.38
CA VAL A 160 -8.45 15.72 0.28
C VAL A 160 -8.41 16.83 -0.78
N ARG A 161 -8.34 18.11 -0.35
CA ARG A 161 -8.20 19.26 -1.26
C ARG A 161 -6.93 19.14 -2.11
N LEU A 162 -5.82 18.75 -1.49
CA LEU A 162 -4.55 18.55 -2.20
C LEU A 162 -4.61 17.36 -3.14
N ALA A 163 -5.25 16.25 -2.75
CA ALA A 163 -5.45 15.11 -3.63
C ALA A 163 -6.20 15.52 -4.91
N ALA A 164 -7.29 16.29 -4.79
CA ALA A 164 -8.01 16.83 -5.93
C ALA A 164 -7.12 17.73 -6.82
N LEU A 165 -6.44 18.70 -6.19
CA LEU A 165 -5.61 19.68 -6.90
C LEU A 165 -4.46 19.02 -7.69
N TYR A 166 -3.79 18.03 -7.12
CA TYR A 166 -2.63 17.39 -7.77
C TYR A 166 -3.05 16.31 -8.76
N ALA A 167 -4.21 15.66 -8.57
CA ALA A 167 -4.80 14.78 -9.57
C ALA A 167 -5.18 15.57 -10.84
N GLU A 168 -5.85 16.73 -10.70
CA GLU A 168 -6.18 17.61 -11.82
C GLU A 168 -4.94 18.09 -12.58
N ARG A 169 -3.85 18.36 -11.85
CA ARG A 169 -2.57 18.78 -12.46
C ARG A 169 -1.80 17.64 -13.13
N GLY A 170 -2.27 16.38 -13.03
CA GLY A 170 -1.60 15.22 -13.61
C GLY A 170 -0.20 14.98 -13.03
N ARG A 171 0.02 15.31 -11.74
CA ARG A 171 1.31 15.23 -11.07
C ARG A 171 1.55 13.90 -10.34
N GLY A 172 0.78 12.88 -10.66
CA GLY A 172 0.95 11.53 -10.12
C GLY A 172 0.19 11.24 -8.83
N VAL A 173 -0.49 12.21 -8.22
CA VAL A 173 -1.46 11.94 -7.15
C VAL A 173 -2.75 11.43 -7.79
N VAL A 174 -3.23 10.26 -7.37
CA VAL A 174 -4.35 9.58 -8.03
C VAL A 174 -5.55 9.31 -7.13
N ALA A 175 -5.38 9.35 -5.82
CA ALA A 175 -6.45 9.05 -4.86
C ALA A 175 -6.16 9.63 -3.48
N ALA A 176 -7.16 9.53 -2.59
CA ALA A 176 -7.00 9.68 -1.15
C ALA A 176 -7.16 8.33 -0.43
N ASP A 177 -6.78 8.29 0.85
CA ASP A 177 -6.94 7.13 1.72
C ASP A 177 -7.33 7.59 3.13
N LEU A 178 -7.77 6.67 3.98
CA LEU A 178 -7.90 6.84 5.43
C LEU A 178 -7.06 5.78 6.14
N ALA A 179 -6.00 6.18 6.82
CA ALA A 179 -5.07 5.28 7.50
C ALA A 179 -4.97 5.59 9.01
N GLY A 180 -4.26 4.74 9.75
CA GLY A 180 -4.00 4.88 11.18
C GLY A 180 -4.81 3.93 12.05
N ALA A 181 -4.92 4.20 13.35
CA ALA A 181 -5.43 3.29 14.36
C ALA A 181 -6.96 3.04 14.25
N GLU A 182 -7.36 2.14 13.36
CA GLU A 182 -8.76 1.82 13.09
C GLU A 182 -9.52 1.39 14.34
N GLY A 183 -8.90 0.61 15.21
CA GLY A 183 -9.53 0.14 16.45
C GLY A 183 -9.80 1.24 17.49
N LEU A 184 -9.20 2.43 17.35
CA LEU A 184 -9.40 3.56 18.24
C LEU A 184 -10.37 4.60 17.65
N TYR A 185 -10.37 4.76 16.33
CA TYR A 185 -11.13 5.79 15.63
C TYR A 185 -12.01 5.17 14.56
N ALA A 186 -13.30 5.06 14.84
CA ALA A 186 -14.28 4.43 13.96
C ALA A 186 -14.39 5.14 12.61
N THR A 187 -14.62 4.37 11.53
CA THR A 187 -14.65 4.88 10.15
C THR A 187 -15.76 5.92 9.94
N ASP A 188 -16.91 5.79 10.59
CA ASP A 188 -18.06 6.69 10.44
C ASP A 188 -17.77 8.14 10.90
N THR A 189 -16.81 8.35 11.81
CA THR A 189 -16.40 9.68 12.27
C THR A 189 -15.79 10.53 11.18
N PHE A 190 -15.35 9.93 10.06
CA PHE A 190 -14.73 10.60 8.92
C PHE A 190 -15.69 10.87 7.74
N ALA A 191 -17.01 10.70 7.96
CA ALA A 191 -18.03 10.87 6.92
C ALA A 191 -17.96 12.20 6.18
N ASP A 192 -17.70 13.31 6.90
CA ASP A 192 -17.62 14.64 6.26
C ASP A 192 -16.42 14.76 5.33
N VAL A 193 -15.28 14.15 5.69
CA VAL A 193 -14.04 14.15 4.88
C VAL A 193 -14.28 13.44 3.55
N PHE A 194 -14.88 12.24 3.59
CA PHE A 194 -15.13 11.47 2.36
C PHE A 194 -16.32 11.99 1.55
N ARG A 195 -17.28 12.67 2.18
CA ARG A 195 -18.29 13.43 1.44
C ARG A 195 -17.65 14.56 0.63
N ASP A 196 -16.67 15.28 1.17
CA ASP A 196 -15.91 16.30 0.44
C ASP A 196 -15.06 15.67 -0.70
N ALA A 197 -14.44 14.49 -0.45
CA ALA A 197 -13.72 13.76 -1.50
C ALA A 197 -14.63 13.42 -2.68
N VAL A 198 -15.84 12.90 -2.43
CA VAL A 198 -16.85 12.62 -3.47
C VAL A 198 -17.24 13.89 -4.23
N GLN A 199 -17.49 15.00 -3.51
CA GLN A 199 -17.86 16.28 -4.14
C GLN A 199 -16.76 16.84 -5.04
N ARG A 200 -15.50 16.57 -4.71
CA ARG A 200 -14.33 16.98 -5.51
C ARG A 200 -13.98 15.99 -6.63
N GLY A 201 -14.67 14.84 -6.70
CA GLY A 201 -14.37 13.79 -7.67
C GLY A 201 -13.04 13.06 -7.41
N VAL A 202 -12.56 13.06 -6.15
CA VAL A 202 -11.36 12.32 -5.75
C VAL A 202 -11.74 10.87 -5.47
N PRO A 203 -11.21 9.88 -6.21
CA PRO A 203 -11.37 8.48 -5.83
C PRO A 203 -10.59 8.20 -4.54
N PHE A 204 -11.02 7.20 -3.78
CA PHE A 204 -10.34 6.85 -2.55
C PHE A 204 -10.45 5.38 -2.20
N THR A 205 -9.46 4.92 -1.46
CA THR A 205 -9.47 3.67 -0.69
C THR A 205 -9.63 4.02 0.79
N ILE A 206 -9.98 3.05 1.62
CA ILE A 206 -10.08 3.24 3.08
C ILE A 206 -9.55 1.98 3.75
N HIS A 207 -8.58 2.13 4.67
CA HIS A 207 -8.24 1.05 5.59
C HIS A 207 -9.48 0.74 6.43
N ALA A 208 -10.07 -0.42 6.22
CA ALA A 208 -11.27 -0.86 6.91
C ALA A 208 -11.32 -2.37 7.02
N GLY A 209 -11.81 -2.88 8.15
CA GLY A 209 -11.86 -4.32 8.41
C GLY A 209 -10.47 -4.93 8.59
N GLU A 210 -9.55 -4.18 9.17
CA GLU A 210 -8.27 -4.65 9.70
C GLU A 210 -8.41 -4.85 11.21
N ALA A 211 -8.36 -3.78 12.00
CA ALA A 211 -8.50 -3.84 13.45
C ALA A 211 -9.96 -3.75 13.92
N ALA A 212 -10.85 -3.10 13.16
CA ALA A 212 -12.30 -3.12 13.37
C ALA A 212 -12.97 -4.19 12.50
N GLY A 213 -14.22 -4.53 12.80
CA GLY A 213 -14.98 -5.61 12.14
C GLY A 213 -15.53 -5.25 10.76
N ALA A 214 -16.43 -6.11 10.26
CA ALA A 214 -17.07 -5.93 8.95
C ALA A 214 -17.89 -4.62 8.85
N GLU A 215 -18.36 -4.08 9.98
CA GLU A 215 -19.08 -2.80 10.04
C GLU A 215 -18.23 -1.62 9.56
N SER A 216 -16.92 -1.67 9.74
CA SER A 216 -15.98 -0.66 9.20
C SER A 216 -15.92 -0.73 7.68
N VAL A 217 -15.91 -1.95 7.11
CA VAL A 217 -15.97 -2.16 5.65
C VAL A 217 -17.31 -1.66 5.09
N GLU A 218 -18.42 -1.97 5.74
CA GLU A 218 -19.75 -1.46 5.36
C GLU A 218 -19.78 0.07 5.33
N CYS A 219 -19.21 0.70 6.35
CA CYS A 219 -19.12 2.15 6.42
C CYS A 219 -18.29 2.72 5.24
N ALA A 220 -17.14 2.13 4.93
CA ALA A 220 -16.31 2.54 3.79
C ALA A 220 -17.06 2.38 2.44
N LEU A 221 -17.81 1.30 2.26
CA LEU A 221 -18.67 1.09 1.08
C LEU A 221 -19.78 2.15 0.99
N ASN A 222 -20.36 2.53 2.12
CA ASN A 222 -21.38 3.60 2.19
C ASN A 222 -20.81 4.98 1.85
N PHE A 223 -19.52 5.20 2.10
CA PHE A 223 -18.80 6.40 1.66
C PHE A 223 -18.47 6.38 0.16
N GLN A 224 -18.71 5.28 -0.54
CA GLN A 224 -18.39 5.05 -1.94
C GLN A 224 -16.87 4.84 -2.19
N ALA A 225 -16.17 4.24 -1.21
CA ALA A 225 -14.80 3.82 -1.42
C ALA A 225 -14.69 2.89 -2.65
N VAL A 226 -13.73 3.17 -3.53
CA VAL A 226 -13.52 2.40 -4.76
C VAL A 226 -12.77 1.10 -4.47
N ARG A 227 -11.92 1.12 -3.44
CA ARG A 227 -11.20 -0.04 -2.89
C ARG A 227 -11.24 0.02 -1.37
N ILE A 228 -10.90 -1.10 -0.75
CA ILE A 228 -10.77 -1.22 0.71
C ILE A 228 -9.37 -1.71 1.04
N GLY A 229 -8.64 -0.93 1.83
CA GLY A 229 -7.37 -1.35 2.42
C GLY A 229 -7.63 -2.49 3.41
N HIS A 230 -6.85 -3.56 3.33
CA HIS A 230 -7.04 -4.83 4.04
C HIS A 230 -8.40 -5.49 3.74
N GLY A 231 -9.44 -5.11 4.45
CA GLY A 231 -10.79 -5.65 4.27
C GLY A 231 -10.96 -7.11 4.72
N VAL A 232 -9.96 -7.67 5.43
CA VAL A 232 -9.92 -9.12 5.76
C VAL A 232 -11.05 -9.56 6.67
N ARG A 233 -11.57 -8.66 7.54
CA ARG A 233 -12.68 -8.94 8.44
C ARG A 233 -14.05 -8.79 7.78
N SER A 234 -14.14 -8.47 6.49
CA SER A 234 -15.39 -8.58 5.73
C SER A 234 -15.99 -9.99 5.77
N THR A 235 -15.13 -11.00 5.97
CA THR A 235 -15.56 -12.41 6.12
C THR A 235 -16.44 -12.70 7.34
N GLU A 236 -16.50 -11.78 8.30
CA GLU A 236 -17.39 -11.87 9.47
C GLU A 236 -18.86 -11.62 9.11
N ASN A 237 -19.13 -10.98 7.96
CA ASN A 237 -20.49 -10.70 7.50
C ASN A 237 -20.72 -11.13 6.04
N PRO A 238 -21.50 -12.21 5.79
CA PRO A 238 -21.76 -12.69 4.44
C PRO A 238 -22.46 -11.66 3.51
N LEU A 239 -23.22 -10.71 4.06
CA LEU A 239 -23.88 -9.66 3.28
C LEU A 239 -22.85 -8.65 2.77
N ILE A 240 -21.88 -8.27 3.60
CA ILE A 240 -20.78 -7.38 3.18
C ILE A 240 -19.91 -8.07 2.13
N MET A 241 -19.61 -9.36 2.28
CA MET A 241 -18.90 -10.10 1.23
C MET A 241 -19.70 -10.13 -0.09
N GLN A 242 -21.02 -10.26 -0.03
CA GLN A 242 -21.85 -10.22 -1.23
C GLN A 242 -21.80 -8.82 -1.87
N GLU A 243 -21.92 -7.77 -1.07
CA GLU A 243 -21.87 -6.39 -1.55
C GLU A 243 -20.53 -6.03 -2.20
N LEU A 244 -19.39 -6.47 -1.61
CA LEU A 244 -18.06 -6.32 -2.20
C LEU A 244 -17.98 -6.99 -3.58
N ALA A 245 -18.53 -8.21 -3.71
CA ALA A 245 -18.55 -8.93 -4.98
C ALA A 245 -19.45 -8.24 -6.01
N ASP A 246 -20.65 -7.82 -5.62
CA ASP A 246 -21.65 -7.19 -6.50
C ASP A 246 -21.18 -5.79 -7.02
N ARG A 247 -20.48 -5.05 -6.17
CA ARG A 247 -19.89 -3.75 -6.53
C ARG A 247 -18.53 -3.86 -7.23
N GLU A 248 -17.96 -5.06 -7.33
CA GLU A 248 -16.61 -5.32 -7.80
C GLU A 248 -15.52 -4.52 -7.05
N THR A 249 -15.78 -4.15 -5.78
CA THR A 249 -14.84 -3.44 -4.93
C THR A 249 -13.67 -4.34 -4.59
N ALA A 250 -12.45 -3.89 -4.90
CA ALA A 250 -11.24 -4.66 -4.63
C ALA A 250 -10.79 -4.50 -3.18
N LEU A 251 -10.29 -5.59 -2.59
CA LEU A 251 -9.61 -5.61 -1.30
C LEU A 251 -8.10 -5.61 -1.51
N GLU A 252 -7.39 -4.72 -0.82
CA GLU A 252 -5.94 -4.60 -0.83
C GLU A 252 -5.36 -5.43 0.34
N LEU A 253 -5.22 -6.74 0.14
CA LEU A 253 -4.74 -7.66 1.18
C LEU A 253 -3.26 -7.47 1.45
N CYS A 254 -2.87 -7.45 2.73
CA CYS A 254 -1.49 -7.29 3.20
C CYS A 254 -1.14 -8.44 4.18
N PRO A 255 -0.83 -9.65 3.66
CA PRO A 255 -0.74 -10.86 4.48
C PRO A 255 0.24 -10.77 5.64
N THR A 256 1.50 -10.38 5.38
CA THR A 256 2.53 -10.31 6.43
C THR A 256 2.19 -9.25 7.47
N SER A 257 1.69 -8.08 7.08
CA SER A 257 1.25 -7.04 8.00
C SER A 257 0.12 -7.55 8.92
N ASN A 258 -0.90 -8.22 8.37
CA ASN A 258 -1.99 -8.76 9.17
C ASN A 258 -1.56 -9.89 10.13
N LEU A 259 -0.47 -10.61 9.83
CA LEU A 259 0.15 -11.54 10.77
C LEU A 259 0.96 -10.80 11.85
N ASN A 260 1.69 -9.75 11.49
CA ASN A 260 2.46 -8.94 12.43
C ASN A 260 1.56 -8.21 13.43
N THR A 261 0.44 -7.66 12.97
CA THR A 261 -0.57 -6.98 13.80
C THR A 261 -1.49 -7.93 14.58
N LYS A 262 -1.30 -9.26 14.41
CA LYS A 262 -2.09 -10.32 15.06
C LYS A 262 -3.59 -10.29 14.72
N ILE A 263 -3.95 -9.77 13.58
CA ILE A 263 -5.31 -9.89 13.03
C ILE A 263 -5.57 -11.36 12.67
N TYR A 264 -4.54 -12.05 12.19
CA TYR A 264 -4.50 -13.50 12.03
C TYR A 264 -3.29 -14.08 12.74
N GLU A 265 -3.46 -15.18 13.45
CA GLU A 265 -2.38 -15.85 14.17
C GLU A 265 -1.42 -16.56 13.22
N THR A 266 -1.97 -17.18 12.18
CA THR A 266 -1.22 -17.95 11.18
C THR A 266 -1.74 -17.69 9.78
N ILE A 267 -0.86 -17.86 8.78
CA ILE A 267 -1.21 -17.65 7.37
C ILE A 267 -2.25 -18.67 6.86
N GLU A 268 -2.30 -19.86 7.42
CA GLU A 268 -3.25 -20.90 7.04
C GLU A 268 -4.71 -20.50 7.31
N ASN A 269 -4.92 -19.59 8.28
CA ASN A 269 -6.22 -19.05 8.63
C ASN A 269 -6.56 -17.77 7.84
N TYR A 270 -5.64 -17.27 7.03
CA TYR A 270 -5.83 -16.04 6.26
C TYR A 270 -6.92 -16.20 5.19
N PRO A 271 -7.86 -15.27 5.04
CA PRO A 271 -9.13 -15.54 4.35
C PRO A 271 -9.07 -15.43 2.82
N ILE A 272 -7.89 -15.32 2.21
CA ILE A 272 -7.73 -15.03 0.78
C ILE A 272 -8.51 -15.99 -0.12
N GLN A 273 -8.51 -17.31 0.17
CA GLN A 273 -9.26 -18.29 -0.62
C GLN A 273 -10.78 -18.12 -0.47
N GLN A 274 -11.25 -17.81 0.73
CA GLN A 274 -12.68 -17.57 0.99
C GLN A 274 -13.17 -16.36 0.19
N LEU A 275 -12.40 -15.27 0.19
CA LEU A 275 -12.70 -14.05 -0.55
C LEU A 275 -12.68 -14.30 -2.07
N MET A 276 -11.64 -14.98 -2.58
CA MET A 276 -11.54 -15.33 -4.00
C MET A 276 -12.67 -16.25 -4.46
N ASN A 277 -13.07 -17.23 -3.64
CA ASN A 277 -14.16 -18.16 -3.94
C ASN A 277 -15.54 -17.47 -3.95
N LYS A 278 -15.69 -16.39 -3.16
CA LYS A 278 -16.89 -15.54 -3.20
C LYS A 278 -16.94 -14.63 -4.45
N GLY A 279 -15.88 -14.59 -5.25
CA GLY A 279 -15.79 -13.75 -6.43
C GLY A 279 -15.32 -12.31 -6.13
N ILE A 280 -14.87 -12.04 -4.91
CA ILE A 280 -14.34 -10.74 -4.53
C ILE A 280 -12.98 -10.55 -5.21
N LYS A 281 -12.76 -9.37 -5.77
CA LYS A 281 -11.48 -8.99 -6.35
C LYS A 281 -10.48 -8.71 -5.22
N VAL A 282 -9.43 -9.51 -5.12
CA VAL A 282 -8.38 -9.32 -4.11
C VAL A 282 -7.05 -9.05 -4.78
N THR A 283 -6.26 -8.14 -4.22
CA THR A 283 -4.86 -7.90 -4.55
C THR A 283 -4.00 -8.32 -3.37
N VAL A 284 -2.73 -8.58 -3.59
CA VAL A 284 -1.72 -8.82 -2.56
C VAL A 284 -0.77 -7.66 -2.59
N ASN A 285 -0.36 -7.16 -1.43
CA ASN A 285 0.41 -5.93 -1.31
C ASN A 285 1.34 -5.99 -0.10
N THR A 286 2.33 -5.10 -0.06
CA THR A 286 3.38 -5.12 0.98
C THR A 286 3.00 -4.36 2.25
N ASP A 287 2.11 -3.37 2.16
CA ASP A 287 1.79 -2.43 3.22
C ASP A 287 3.03 -1.62 3.67
N ASN A 288 3.94 -2.25 4.39
CA ASN A 288 5.13 -1.63 4.96
C ASN A 288 6.35 -2.56 4.76
N MET A 289 7.06 -2.38 3.66
CA MET A 289 8.16 -3.29 3.26
C MET A 289 9.23 -3.43 4.33
N MET A 290 9.64 -2.33 4.96
CA MET A 290 10.68 -2.34 6.00
C MET A 290 10.15 -2.80 7.35
N VAL A 291 8.99 -2.29 7.78
CA VAL A 291 8.41 -2.64 9.09
C VAL A 291 8.09 -4.13 9.14
N SER A 292 7.52 -4.70 8.08
CA SER A 292 7.16 -6.13 7.97
C SER A 292 8.28 -7.01 7.40
N ASN A 293 9.43 -6.44 7.02
CA ASN A 293 10.55 -7.14 6.39
C ASN A 293 10.09 -8.02 5.21
N THR A 294 9.34 -7.45 4.28
CA THR A 294 8.73 -8.16 3.15
C THR A 294 8.96 -7.45 1.81
N THR A 295 8.61 -8.12 0.73
CA THR A 295 8.56 -7.60 -0.63
C THR A 295 7.32 -8.16 -1.34
N GLU A 296 6.85 -7.52 -2.41
CA GLU A 296 5.69 -7.99 -3.17
C GLU A 296 5.84 -9.46 -3.62
N ALA A 297 7.03 -9.85 -4.05
CA ALA A 297 7.30 -11.23 -4.43
C ALA A 297 7.18 -12.21 -3.25
N ARG A 298 7.59 -11.80 -2.05
CA ARG A 298 7.45 -12.61 -0.83
C ARG A 298 6.01 -12.73 -0.38
N GLU A 299 5.23 -11.66 -0.44
CA GLU A 299 3.80 -11.68 -0.14
C GLU A 299 3.04 -12.65 -1.06
N LEU A 300 3.27 -12.55 -2.37
CA LEU A 300 2.69 -13.46 -3.36
C LEU A 300 3.14 -14.91 -3.15
N ALA A 301 4.43 -15.14 -2.84
CA ALA A 301 4.95 -16.48 -2.59
C ALA A 301 4.36 -17.08 -1.30
N LEU A 302 4.23 -16.27 -0.24
CA LEU A 302 3.65 -16.67 1.03
C LEU A 302 2.24 -17.24 0.84
N VAL A 303 1.37 -16.52 0.15
CA VAL A 303 -0.01 -16.99 -0.11
C VAL A 303 -0.03 -18.15 -1.10
N ALA A 304 0.82 -18.13 -2.14
CA ALA A 304 0.85 -19.17 -3.15
C ALA A 304 1.33 -20.50 -2.57
N ASP A 305 2.36 -20.50 -1.72
CA ASP A 305 2.89 -21.72 -1.06
C ASP A 305 1.89 -22.27 -0.04
N THR A 306 1.30 -21.38 0.78
CA THR A 306 0.37 -21.80 1.85
C THR A 306 -0.91 -22.40 1.26
N PHE A 307 -1.50 -21.76 0.29
CA PHE A 307 -2.79 -22.15 -0.28
C PHE A 307 -2.67 -23.02 -1.54
N ASN A 308 -1.46 -23.50 -1.86
CA ASN A 308 -1.19 -24.33 -3.04
C ASN A 308 -1.72 -23.72 -4.34
N MET A 309 -1.53 -22.41 -4.52
CA MET A 309 -1.96 -21.70 -5.70
C MET A 309 -1.12 -22.10 -6.92
N GLU A 310 -1.78 -22.20 -8.05
CA GLU A 310 -1.11 -22.41 -9.33
C GLU A 310 -0.65 -21.06 -9.93
N LYS A 311 0.25 -21.11 -10.92
CA LYS A 311 0.71 -19.91 -11.65
C LYS A 311 -0.44 -19.04 -12.17
N LYS A 312 -1.57 -19.66 -12.57
CA LYS A 312 -2.76 -18.94 -13.04
C LYS A 312 -3.43 -18.12 -11.92
N ASP A 313 -3.37 -18.60 -10.67
CA ASP A 313 -3.95 -17.90 -9.52
C ASP A 313 -3.10 -16.70 -9.13
N VAL A 314 -1.76 -16.86 -9.11
CA VAL A 314 -0.83 -15.74 -8.93
C VAL A 314 -1.00 -14.70 -10.03
N LYS A 315 -1.11 -15.14 -11.30
CA LYS A 315 -1.42 -14.24 -12.42
C LYS A 315 -2.72 -13.46 -12.18
N LYS A 316 -3.75 -14.12 -11.66
CA LYS A 316 -5.04 -13.47 -11.36
C LYS A 316 -4.88 -12.40 -10.28
N LEU A 317 -4.10 -12.65 -9.22
CA LEU A 317 -3.83 -11.67 -8.17
C LEU A 317 -3.15 -10.41 -8.74
N ILE A 318 -2.08 -10.59 -9.53
CA ILE A 318 -1.37 -9.48 -10.18
C ILE A 318 -2.30 -8.74 -11.15
N MET A 319 -3.09 -9.47 -11.95
CA MET A 319 -4.03 -8.87 -12.89
C MET A 319 -5.13 -8.08 -12.16
N ASN A 320 -5.61 -8.56 -11.01
CA ASN A 320 -6.51 -7.80 -10.16
C ASN A 320 -5.91 -6.45 -9.73
N GLY A 321 -4.60 -6.42 -9.42
CA GLY A 321 -3.88 -5.17 -9.14
C GLY A 321 -3.91 -4.20 -10.31
N VAL A 322 -3.69 -4.71 -11.53
CA VAL A 322 -3.81 -3.87 -12.75
C VAL A 322 -5.22 -3.32 -12.91
N GLU A 323 -6.26 -4.17 -12.72
CA GLU A 323 -7.65 -3.76 -12.90
C GLU A 323 -8.11 -2.77 -11.84
N ALA A 324 -7.68 -2.94 -10.60
CA ALA A 324 -8.05 -2.09 -9.47
C ALA A 324 -7.25 -0.77 -9.39
N ALA A 325 -6.19 -0.62 -10.19
CA ALA A 325 -5.31 0.54 -10.19
C ALA A 325 -6.03 1.86 -10.47
N PHE A 326 -5.73 2.91 -9.73
CA PHE A 326 -6.17 4.29 -9.98
C PHE A 326 -5.37 4.91 -11.13
N THR A 327 -5.64 4.47 -12.35
CA THR A 327 -4.92 4.95 -13.52
C THR A 327 -5.78 4.88 -14.79
N THR A 328 -5.26 5.41 -15.90
CA THR A 328 -5.96 5.42 -17.17
C THR A 328 -6.00 4.05 -17.83
N GLU A 329 -7.02 3.81 -18.66
CA GLU A 329 -7.16 2.57 -19.42
C GLU A 329 -5.95 2.31 -20.35
N GLY A 330 -5.35 3.35 -20.88
CA GLY A 330 -4.12 3.24 -21.68
C GLY A 330 -2.94 2.67 -20.91
N ILE A 331 -2.80 3.03 -19.61
CA ILE A 331 -1.78 2.47 -18.72
C ILE A 331 -2.14 1.02 -18.38
N LYS A 332 -3.40 0.74 -17.98
CA LYS A 332 -3.85 -0.63 -17.70
C LYS A 332 -3.59 -1.58 -18.86
N ASN A 333 -3.84 -1.15 -20.09
CA ASN A 333 -3.57 -1.97 -21.29
C ASN A 333 -2.09 -2.32 -21.44
N ARG A 334 -1.17 -1.40 -21.16
CA ARG A 334 0.27 -1.70 -21.19
C ARG A 334 0.68 -2.69 -20.10
N LEU A 335 0.14 -2.50 -18.89
CA LEU A 335 0.40 -3.38 -17.75
C LEU A 335 -0.15 -4.80 -18.01
N ARG A 336 -1.40 -4.93 -18.50
CA ARG A 336 -2.00 -6.22 -18.91
C ARG A 336 -1.11 -6.96 -19.93
N ALA A 337 -0.70 -6.26 -20.97
CA ALA A 337 0.17 -6.84 -22.00
C ALA A 337 1.50 -7.32 -21.40
N ARG A 338 2.05 -6.61 -20.43
CA ARG A 338 3.27 -7.03 -19.75
C ARG A 338 3.05 -8.27 -18.91
N VAL A 339 1.99 -8.33 -18.10
CA VAL A 339 1.62 -9.51 -17.30
C VAL A 339 1.44 -10.72 -18.22
N GLU A 340 0.66 -10.60 -19.31
CA GLU A 340 0.45 -11.67 -20.28
C GLU A 340 1.77 -12.19 -20.86
N THR A 341 2.67 -11.28 -21.25
CA THR A 341 3.97 -11.62 -21.82
C THR A 341 4.85 -12.38 -20.83
N GLN A 342 4.88 -11.98 -19.56
CA GLN A 342 5.69 -12.63 -18.54
C GLN A 342 5.16 -14.05 -18.24
N PHE A 343 3.86 -14.20 -18.06
CA PHE A 343 3.27 -15.50 -17.76
C PHE A 343 3.32 -16.47 -18.95
N ALA A 344 3.31 -16.00 -20.19
CA ALA A 344 3.57 -16.83 -21.36
C ALA A 344 4.98 -17.44 -21.34
N LYS A 345 6.00 -16.68 -20.91
CA LYS A 345 7.39 -17.17 -20.76
C LYS A 345 7.47 -18.22 -19.64
N VAL A 346 6.86 -17.94 -18.48
CA VAL A 346 6.87 -18.88 -17.33
C VAL A 346 6.11 -20.18 -17.64
N ALA A 347 5.10 -20.15 -18.49
CA ALA A 347 4.37 -21.34 -18.95
C ALA A 347 5.18 -22.19 -19.94
N GLY A 348 6.06 -21.56 -20.74
CA GLY A 348 6.91 -22.24 -21.73
C GLY A 348 8.14 -22.94 -21.13
N THR A 349 8.55 -22.59 -19.95
CA THR A 349 9.63 -23.29 -19.21
C THR A 349 9.05 -24.51 -18.48
N ARG A 350 8.72 -25.57 -19.26
CA ARG A 350 8.56 -26.92 -18.68
C ARG A 350 9.96 -27.48 -18.44
N GLY A 351 10.40 -27.44 -17.17
CA GLY A 351 11.54 -28.18 -16.70
C GLY A 351 11.20 -29.66 -16.49
#